data_f594eddc94050dcb523d96ae58aeb625
#
_entry.id   f594eddc94050dcb523d96ae58aeb625
#
_cell.length_a   1.000
_cell.length_b   1.000
_cell.length_c   1.000
_cell.angle_alpha   90.00
_cell.angle_beta   90.00
_cell.angle_gamma   90.00
#
_symmetry.space_group_name_H-M   'P 1'
#
loop_
_entity.id
_entity.type
_entity.pdbx_description
1 polymer ?
#
loop_
_entity_poly.entity_id
_entity_poly.type
_entity_poly.pdbx_seq_one_letter_code
_entity_poly.pdbx_strand_id
1 'polypeptide(L)'
;MVCVDGTDGTQGRDFRLLAEARPLTPVLSPDGGEGGAASHGNMNMPLSEIPVAILAGGLATRLRPVTEKIPKSLVAVAGRPFLAHQLELLHARGIRRAVLCLGHLGEMIQRDFGAEAFGVRLEYSFDGPTLLGTGGALKRALPLLGPEFFVLYGDSYLPLPFAPVAEFFHRSGKLGLMTVYRNDGRYDTSNVVFREGEIAVYDKKLKLPEMRHIDYGLSLFKASVFEAYPEGQAFDLAEVMGRLVREKQLAGYEVAERFYEIGSPAGLAELETLLSPR
;
A
#
# COMPACT_ATOMS: atom_id res chain seq x y z
N MET A 1 48.84 -4.57 32.62
CA MET A 1 48.46 -5.93 32.20
C MET A 1 47.12 -6.27 32.81
N VAL A 2 46.04 -5.88 32.16
CA VAL A 2 44.65 -6.33 32.49
C VAL A 2 43.91 -6.37 31.16
N CYS A 3 43.61 -7.56 30.69
CA CYS A 3 42.76 -7.84 29.56
C CYS A 3 41.32 -7.54 29.93
N VAL A 4 40.56 -6.88 29.07
CA VAL A 4 39.10 -6.80 29.14
C VAL A 4 38.54 -7.32 27.80
N ASP A 5 38.02 -8.55 27.88
CA ASP A 5 37.26 -9.18 26.80
C ASP A 5 35.92 -8.45 26.60
N GLY A 6 35.71 -7.89 25.39
CA GLY A 6 34.46 -7.35 24.95
C GLY A 6 33.73 -8.37 24.08
N THR A 7 32.79 -9.10 24.64
CA THR A 7 31.84 -9.92 23.87
C THR A 7 30.73 -9.04 23.33
N ASP A 8 30.79 -8.77 22.03
CA ASP A 8 29.73 -8.11 21.27
C ASP A 8 28.60 -9.12 21.02
N GLY A 9 27.53 -8.98 21.79
CA GLY A 9 26.33 -9.82 21.68
C GLY A 9 25.28 -9.20 20.77
N THR A 10 25.45 -9.30 19.45
CA THR A 10 24.39 -9.05 18.51
C THR A 10 23.38 -10.21 18.58
N GLN A 11 22.41 -10.12 19.48
CA GLN A 11 21.23 -10.98 19.46
C GLN A 11 20.35 -10.58 18.26
N GLY A 12 20.42 -11.36 17.18
CA GLY A 12 19.41 -11.36 16.12
C GLY A 12 18.05 -11.71 16.74
N ARG A 13 17.14 -10.76 16.78
CA ARG A 13 15.77 -10.99 17.26
C ARG A 13 15.03 -11.78 16.21
N ASP A 14 14.81 -13.05 16.45
CA ASP A 14 14.05 -13.95 15.59
C ASP A 14 12.53 -13.66 15.81
N PHE A 15 11.94 -12.89 14.91
CA PHE A 15 10.53 -12.51 14.95
C PHE A 15 9.57 -13.65 14.58
N ARG A 16 10.06 -14.86 14.35
CA ARG A 16 9.25 -16.04 13.99
C ARG A 16 8.35 -16.57 15.11
N LEU A 17 8.54 -16.15 16.34
CA LEU A 17 7.84 -16.70 17.52
C LEU A 17 6.57 -15.98 17.95
N LEU A 18 6.10 -14.94 17.22
CA LEU A 18 4.89 -14.19 17.60
C LEU A 18 3.64 -14.49 16.75
N ALA A 19 3.63 -15.59 16.00
CA ALA A 19 2.55 -15.93 15.07
C ALA A 19 1.36 -16.71 15.72
N GLU A 20 1.23 -16.79 17.04
CA GLU A 20 0.09 -17.43 17.69
C GLU A 20 -0.94 -16.41 18.22
N ALA A 21 -1.68 -15.77 17.29
CA ALA A 21 -2.91 -15.06 17.64
C ALA A 21 -4.12 -15.89 17.14
N ARG A 22 -5.03 -16.25 18.06
CA ARG A 22 -6.24 -17.02 17.79
C ARG A 22 -7.15 -16.34 16.78
N PRO A 23 -7.75 -17.08 15.82
CA PRO A 23 -8.67 -16.51 14.86
C PRO A 23 -10.01 -16.15 15.51
N LEU A 24 -10.52 -14.97 15.22
CA LEU A 24 -11.90 -14.59 15.47
C LEU A 24 -12.78 -15.27 14.44
N THR A 25 -13.70 -16.12 14.86
CA THR A 25 -14.67 -16.84 14.02
C THR A 25 -15.71 -15.88 13.46
N PRO A 26 -15.99 -15.90 12.15
CA PRO A 26 -17.13 -15.18 11.59
C PRO A 26 -18.42 -15.98 11.80
N VAL A 27 -19.48 -15.30 12.23
CA VAL A 27 -20.85 -15.82 12.29
C VAL A 27 -21.40 -15.85 10.87
N LEU A 28 -21.71 -17.05 10.36
CA LEU A 28 -22.43 -17.28 9.12
C LEU A 28 -23.94 -17.23 9.38
N SER A 29 -24.67 -16.43 8.62
CA SER A 29 -26.12 -16.59 8.43
C SER A 29 -26.40 -17.19 7.06
N PRO A 30 -27.29 -18.18 6.94
CA PRO A 30 -27.65 -18.79 5.68
C PRO A 30 -28.93 -18.16 5.13
N ASP A 31 -28.94 -17.80 3.84
CA ASP A 31 -30.17 -17.92 3.05
C ASP A 31 -29.86 -18.09 1.57
N GLY A 32 -30.51 -19.07 0.99
CA GLY A 32 -30.33 -19.55 -0.35
C GLY A 32 -31.21 -18.80 -1.36
N GLY A 33 -30.84 -18.96 -2.63
CA GLY A 33 -31.62 -18.52 -3.80
C GLY A 33 -30.94 -18.96 -5.09
N GLU A 34 -31.34 -20.12 -5.60
CA GLU A 34 -30.97 -20.56 -6.95
C GLU A 34 -31.66 -19.71 -8.01
N GLY A 35 -30.91 -19.28 -9.00
CA GLY A 35 -31.44 -18.59 -10.18
C GLY A 35 -30.38 -18.52 -11.29
N GLY A 36 -30.34 -19.56 -12.13
CA GLY A 36 -29.41 -19.62 -13.25
C GLY A 36 -29.73 -18.63 -14.34
N ALA A 37 -28.71 -17.88 -14.75
CA ALA A 37 -28.58 -17.23 -16.05
C ALA A 37 -27.10 -17.26 -16.46
N ALA A 38 -26.79 -18.06 -17.48
CA ALA A 38 -25.46 -18.11 -18.08
C ALA A 38 -25.17 -16.76 -18.78
N SER A 39 -24.52 -15.83 -18.07
CA SER A 39 -23.89 -14.68 -18.66
C SER A 39 -22.43 -15.02 -18.94
N HIS A 40 -21.93 -14.71 -20.12
CA HIS A 40 -20.52 -14.77 -20.46
C HIS A 40 -19.79 -13.77 -19.55
N GLY A 41 -19.48 -14.21 -18.32
CA GLY A 41 -18.88 -13.41 -17.28
C GLY A 41 -17.41 -13.20 -17.61
N ASN A 42 -17.06 -11.95 -17.73
CA ASN A 42 -15.69 -11.49 -17.49
C ASN A 42 -15.29 -12.04 -16.10
N MET A 43 -14.50 -13.13 -16.04
CA MET A 43 -14.08 -13.71 -14.75
C MET A 43 -13.13 -12.72 -14.08
N ASN A 44 -13.70 -11.92 -13.19
CA ASN A 44 -12.91 -11.04 -12.35
C ASN A 44 -11.95 -11.89 -11.51
N MET A 45 -10.71 -11.47 -11.40
CA MET A 45 -9.71 -12.17 -10.60
C MET A 45 -10.16 -12.18 -9.13
N PRO A 46 -10.10 -13.32 -8.44
CA PRO A 46 -10.38 -13.38 -7.01
C PRO A 46 -9.47 -12.43 -6.24
N LEU A 47 -9.97 -11.77 -5.20
CA LEU A 47 -9.20 -10.81 -4.40
C LEU A 47 -7.88 -11.39 -3.87
N SER A 48 -7.88 -12.67 -3.49
CA SER A 48 -6.69 -13.38 -2.99
C SER A 48 -5.58 -13.55 -4.04
N GLU A 49 -5.90 -13.40 -5.32
CA GLU A 49 -4.96 -13.50 -6.44
C GLU A 49 -4.46 -12.13 -6.90
N ILE A 50 -5.16 -11.03 -6.54
CA ILE A 50 -4.74 -9.68 -6.86
C ILE A 50 -3.62 -9.27 -5.86
N PRO A 51 -2.37 -9.09 -6.31
CA PRO A 51 -1.29 -8.70 -5.41
C PRO A 51 -1.38 -7.23 -5.02
N VAL A 52 -0.74 -6.89 -3.90
CA VAL A 52 -0.52 -5.50 -3.49
C VAL A 52 0.95 -5.12 -3.72
N ALA A 53 1.21 -4.12 -4.54
CA ALA A 53 2.52 -3.46 -4.62
C ALA A 53 2.65 -2.48 -3.47
N ILE A 54 3.62 -2.68 -2.57
CA ILE A 54 3.91 -1.79 -1.45
C ILE A 54 5.12 -0.92 -1.82
N LEU A 55 4.89 0.39 -1.96
CA LEU A 55 5.93 1.37 -2.30
C LEU A 55 6.75 1.76 -1.07
N ALA A 56 7.85 1.09 -0.82
CA ALA A 56 8.69 1.23 0.37
C ALA A 56 10.15 1.64 0.08
N GLY A 57 10.42 2.23 -1.10
CA GLY A 57 11.77 2.59 -1.54
C GLY A 57 12.26 4.00 -1.17
N GLY A 58 11.44 4.82 -0.53
CA GLY A 58 11.73 6.23 -0.25
C GLY A 58 12.75 6.48 0.87
N LEU A 59 13.42 7.66 0.84
CA LEU A 59 14.46 8.08 1.81
C LEU A 59 13.92 8.51 3.19
N ALA A 60 12.60 8.69 3.33
CA ALA A 60 11.91 9.03 4.59
C ALA A 60 12.55 10.18 5.41
N THR A 61 12.97 11.26 4.78
CA THR A 61 13.75 12.35 5.37
C THR A 61 13.09 13.08 6.54
N ARG A 62 11.75 13.06 6.62
CA ARG A 62 10.97 13.72 7.70
C ARG A 62 11.06 13.01 9.06
N LEU A 63 11.48 11.73 9.08
CA LEU A 63 11.66 10.93 10.31
C LEU A 63 13.13 10.78 10.70
N ARG A 64 14.04 11.56 10.15
CA ARG A 64 15.43 11.56 10.59
C ARG A 64 15.56 12.01 12.04
N PRO A 65 16.52 11.47 12.80
CA PRO A 65 17.63 10.59 12.39
C PRO A 65 17.28 9.09 12.32
N VAL A 66 16.11 8.63 12.75
CA VAL A 66 15.75 7.21 12.84
C VAL A 66 15.87 6.52 11.48
N THR A 67 15.37 7.14 10.42
CA THR A 67 15.36 6.59 9.06
C THR A 67 16.69 6.70 8.31
N GLU A 68 17.74 7.18 8.95
CA GLU A 68 19.10 7.09 8.41
C GLU A 68 19.69 5.69 8.55
N LYS A 69 19.22 4.91 9.53
CA LYS A 69 19.75 3.60 9.88
C LYS A 69 18.81 2.44 9.56
N ILE A 70 17.51 2.70 9.47
CA ILE A 70 16.49 1.71 9.17
C ILE A 70 15.49 2.25 8.15
N PRO A 71 14.95 1.43 7.25
CA PRO A 71 13.90 1.86 6.34
C PRO A 71 12.62 2.21 7.13
N LYS A 72 11.83 3.16 6.62
CA LYS A 72 10.62 3.66 7.27
C LYS A 72 9.65 2.56 7.68
N SER A 73 9.49 1.55 6.83
CA SER A 73 8.60 0.41 7.08
C SER A 73 9.03 -0.46 8.28
N LEU A 74 10.28 -0.32 8.75
CA LEU A 74 10.79 -1.01 9.95
C LEU A 74 10.71 -0.12 11.21
N VAL A 75 10.28 1.13 11.13
CA VAL A 75 10.04 1.97 12.31
C VAL A 75 9.01 1.27 13.20
N ALA A 76 9.33 1.22 14.50
CA ALA A 76 8.45 0.55 15.46
C ALA A 76 7.19 1.37 15.73
N VAL A 77 6.03 0.71 15.73
CA VAL A 77 4.72 1.22 16.13
C VAL A 77 4.14 0.20 17.11
N ALA A 78 3.73 0.62 18.28
CA ALA A 78 3.25 -0.28 19.35
C ALA A 78 4.19 -1.49 19.56
N GLY A 79 5.50 -1.25 19.56
CA GLY A 79 6.55 -2.24 19.80
C GLY A 79 6.86 -3.20 18.65
N ARG A 80 6.28 -3.03 17.46
CA ARG A 80 6.47 -3.91 16.29
C ARG A 80 6.79 -3.08 15.04
N PRO A 81 7.54 -3.63 14.05
CA PRO A 81 7.74 -2.95 12.77
C PRO A 81 6.41 -2.55 12.11
N PHE A 82 6.35 -1.35 11.55
CA PHE A 82 5.13 -0.86 10.89
C PHE A 82 4.66 -1.81 9.77
N LEU A 83 5.57 -2.37 8.99
CA LEU A 83 5.24 -3.34 7.93
C LEU A 83 4.50 -4.58 8.49
N ALA A 84 4.79 -5.01 9.72
CA ALA A 84 4.07 -6.12 10.34
C ALA A 84 2.58 -5.80 10.50
N HIS A 85 2.24 -4.59 10.94
CA HIS A 85 0.85 -4.14 11.05
C HIS A 85 0.17 -4.02 9.68
N GLN A 86 0.90 -3.54 8.65
CA GLN A 86 0.37 -3.51 7.29
C GLN A 86 0.05 -4.92 6.77
N LEU A 87 0.97 -5.87 6.93
CA LEU A 87 0.79 -7.24 6.43
C LEU A 87 -0.36 -7.97 7.14
N GLU A 88 -0.49 -7.80 8.46
CA GLU A 88 -1.64 -8.33 9.22
C GLU A 88 -2.97 -7.76 8.72
N LEU A 89 -3.02 -6.45 8.49
CA LEU A 89 -4.21 -5.80 7.95
C LEU A 89 -4.53 -6.33 6.55
N LEU A 90 -3.56 -6.44 5.66
CA LEU A 90 -3.72 -6.98 4.32
C LEU A 90 -4.26 -8.40 4.35
N HIS A 91 -3.67 -9.27 5.20
CA HIS A 91 -4.15 -10.64 5.39
C HIS A 91 -5.60 -10.68 5.87
N ALA A 92 -5.93 -9.87 6.88
CA ALA A 92 -7.29 -9.78 7.42
C ALA A 92 -8.31 -9.25 6.38
N ARG A 93 -7.86 -8.49 5.37
CA ARG A 93 -8.66 -7.99 4.25
C ARG A 93 -8.69 -8.92 3.03
N GLY A 94 -8.16 -10.13 3.14
CA GLY A 94 -8.22 -11.14 2.08
C GLY A 94 -7.05 -11.13 1.10
N ILE A 95 -6.07 -10.24 1.25
CA ILE A 95 -4.85 -10.22 0.45
C ILE A 95 -3.93 -11.36 0.89
N ARG A 96 -3.33 -12.06 -0.09
CA ARG A 96 -2.44 -13.20 0.15
C ARG A 96 -1.05 -13.02 -0.45
N ARG A 97 -0.85 -11.97 -1.23
CA ARG A 97 0.40 -11.73 -1.95
C ARG A 97 0.74 -10.25 -1.97
N ALA A 98 1.98 -9.90 -1.63
CA ALA A 98 2.49 -8.54 -1.72
C ALA A 98 3.85 -8.53 -2.44
N VAL A 99 4.07 -7.50 -3.26
CA VAL A 99 5.34 -7.19 -3.90
C VAL A 99 5.86 -5.90 -3.28
N LEU A 100 6.97 -5.98 -2.55
CA LEU A 100 7.60 -4.82 -1.95
C LEU A 100 8.54 -4.17 -2.97
N CYS A 101 8.21 -2.93 -3.36
CA CYS A 101 9.05 -2.09 -4.22
C CYS A 101 10.03 -1.34 -3.32
N LEU A 102 11.30 -1.74 -3.34
CA LEU A 102 12.33 -1.36 -2.39
C LEU A 102 13.42 -0.53 -3.04
N GLY A 103 13.93 0.46 -2.30
CA GLY A 103 15.08 1.27 -2.65
C GLY A 103 16.09 1.27 -1.49
N HIS A 104 16.27 2.44 -0.87
CA HIS A 104 17.24 2.64 0.20
C HIS A 104 16.99 1.70 1.40
N LEU A 105 18.03 0.96 1.80
CA LEU A 105 18.01 -0.02 2.91
C LEU A 105 16.98 -1.16 2.75
N GLY A 106 16.51 -1.43 1.53
CA GLY A 106 15.47 -2.43 1.28
C GLY A 106 15.86 -3.86 1.65
N GLU A 107 17.15 -4.20 1.59
CA GLU A 107 17.69 -5.52 1.97
C GLU A 107 17.40 -5.87 3.44
N MET A 108 17.27 -4.86 4.30
CA MET A 108 16.89 -5.07 5.70
C MET A 108 15.47 -5.62 5.80
N ILE A 109 14.54 -5.09 4.99
CA ILE A 109 13.15 -5.56 4.94
C ILE A 109 13.11 -7.03 4.47
N GLN A 110 13.81 -7.34 3.38
CA GLN A 110 13.85 -8.70 2.85
C GLN A 110 14.43 -9.70 3.86
N ARG A 111 15.51 -9.31 4.55
CA ARG A 111 16.15 -10.15 5.60
C ARG A 111 15.18 -10.42 6.75
N ASP A 112 14.47 -9.38 7.24
CA ASP A 112 13.68 -9.45 8.45
C ASP A 112 12.30 -10.14 8.23
N PHE A 113 11.73 -10.08 7.01
CA PHE A 113 10.41 -10.63 6.69
C PHE A 113 10.44 -11.91 5.85
N GLY A 114 11.52 -12.20 5.11
CA GLY A 114 11.67 -13.43 4.32
C GLY A 114 10.65 -13.52 3.17
N ALA A 115 10.30 -14.75 2.77
CA ALA A 115 9.41 -15.01 1.63
C ALA A 115 7.92 -15.05 2.01
N GLU A 116 7.60 -15.12 3.30
CA GLU A 116 6.23 -15.11 3.82
C GLU A 116 6.21 -14.54 5.24
N ALA A 117 5.27 -13.65 5.52
CA ALA A 117 5.05 -13.11 6.84
C ALA A 117 3.56 -12.77 7.04
N PHE A 118 3.03 -13.06 8.24
CA PHE A 118 1.63 -12.79 8.64
C PHE A 118 0.59 -13.34 7.66
N GLY A 119 0.86 -14.52 7.03
CA GLY A 119 -0.03 -15.16 6.07
C GLY A 119 -0.07 -14.47 4.70
N VAL A 120 0.89 -13.61 4.40
CA VAL A 120 1.08 -12.96 3.10
C VAL A 120 2.39 -13.41 2.49
N ARG A 121 2.34 -13.95 1.26
CA ARG A 121 3.53 -14.25 0.45
C ARG A 121 4.18 -12.95 0.00
N LEU A 122 5.51 -12.85 0.15
CA LEU A 122 6.29 -11.65 -0.14
C LEU A 122 7.25 -11.89 -1.31
N GLU A 123 7.22 -10.97 -2.25
CA GLU A 123 8.18 -10.86 -3.34
C GLU A 123 8.82 -9.46 -3.29
N TYR A 124 10.02 -9.32 -3.85
CA TYR A 124 10.81 -8.11 -3.69
C TYR A 124 11.30 -7.60 -5.05
N SER A 125 11.06 -6.32 -5.32
CA SER A 125 11.58 -5.60 -6.48
C SER A 125 12.45 -4.45 -6.01
N PHE A 126 13.73 -4.44 -6.37
CA PHE A 126 14.68 -3.42 -5.96
C PHE A 126 14.92 -2.39 -7.07
N ASP A 127 14.95 -1.11 -6.72
CA ASP A 127 15.25 -0.02 -7.67
C ASP A 127 16.66 -0.13 -8.27
N GLY A 128 17.59 -0.75 -7.54
CA GLY A 128 19.01 -0.78 -7.90
C GLY A 128 19.75 0.48 -7.40
N PRO A 129 20.84 0.88 -8.09
CA PRO A 129 21.71 1.97 -7.60
C PRO A 129 21.06 3.36 -7.65
N THR A 130 19.99 3.52 -8.43
CA THR A 130 19.27 4.79 -8.57
C THR A 130 17.80 4.59 -8.25
N LEU A 131 17.24 5.45 -7.39
CA LEU A 131 15.82 5.41 -7.06
C LEU A 131 14.98 5.73 -8.30
N LEU A 132 14.00 4.88 -8.58
CA LEU A 132 13.14 4.98 -9.76
C LEU A 132 11.89 5.84 -9.55
N GLY A 133 11.67 6.35 -8.34
CA GLY A 133 10.42 7.00 -8.00
C GLY A 133 9.26 6.01 -7.94
N THR A 134 8.07 6.50 -7.60
CA THR A 134 6.92 5.63 -7.34
C THR A 134 6.41 4.92 -8.60
N GLY A 135 6.39 5.59 -9.73
CA GLY A 135 5.95 5.02 -11.02
C GLY A 135 6.99 4.06 -11.61
N GLY A 136 8.28 4.45 -11.59
CA GLY A 136 9.37 3.62 -12.11
C GLY A 136 9.57 2.34 -11.30
N ALA A 137 9.40 2.38 -9.97
CA ALA A 137 9.44 1.21 -9.10
C ALA A 137 8.32 0.21 -9.45
N LEU A 138 7.10 0.69 -9.71
CA LEU A 138 5.99 -0.16 -10.18
C LEU A 138 6.26 -0.74 -11.56
N LYS A 139 6.79 0.08 -12.52
CA LYS A 139 7.16 -0.40 -13.84
C LYS A 139 8.14 -1.57 -13.76
N ARG A 140 9.16 -1.46 -12.91
CA ARG A 140 10.14 -2.53 -12.66
C ARG A 140 9.51 -3.77 -12.02
N ALA A 141 8.54 -3.60 -11.14
CA ALA A 141 7.87 -4.68 -10.43
C ALA A 141 6.82 -5.44 -11.29
N LEU A 142 6.43 -4.94 -12.47
CA LEU A 142 5.37 -5.55 -13.30
C LEU A 142 5.51 -7.06 -13.52
N PRO A 143 6.70 -7.64 -13.78
CA PRO A 143 6.84 -9.08 -13.95
C PRO A 143 6.38 -9.91 -12.74
N LEU A 144 6.36 -9.28 -11.54
CA LEU A 144 5.90 -9.89 -10.29
C LEU A 144 4.43 -9.58 -9.97
N LEU A 145 3.80 -8.58 -10.61
CA LEU A 145 2.49 -8.07 -10.23
C LEU A 145 1.32 -8.72 -10.99
N GLY A 146 1.56 -9.24 -12.20
CA GLY A 146 0.48 -9.80 -13.03
C GLY A 146 -0.37 -8.73 -13.73
N PRO A 147 -1.56 -9.10 -14.26
CA PRO A 147 -2.35 -8.24 -15.15
C PRO A 147 -3.04 -7.07 -14.46
N GLU A 148 -3.34 -7.20 -13.17
CA GLU A 148 -3.90 -6.13 -12.33
C GLU A 148 -3.38 -6.25 -10.89
N PHE A 149 -3.22 -5.12 -10.22
CA PHE A 149 -2.65 -5.08 -8.87
C PHE A 149 -3.05 -3.83 -8.11
N PHE A 150 -3.16 -3.96 -6.79
CA PHE A 150 -3.25 -2.82 -5.90
C PHE A 150 -1.89 -2.14 -5.72
N VAL A 151 -1.94 -0.84 -5.44
CA VAL A 151 -0.78 -0.05 -4.99
C VAL A 151 -1.09 0.55 -3.64
N LEU A 152 -0.18 0.35 -2.69
CA LEU A 152 -0.24 0.88 -1.33
C LEU A 152 1.08 1.60 -1.02
N TYR A 153 0.99 2.80 -0.43
CA TYR A 153 2.20 3.45 0.07
C TYR A 153 2.72 2.75 1.32
N GLY A 154 4.04 2.55 1.37
CA GLY A 154 4.72 1.82 2.44
C GLY A 154 4.76 2.53 3.80
N ASP A 155 4.10 3.67 3.91
CA ASP A 155 3.94 4.46 5.14
C ASP A 155 2.47 4.67 5.53
N SER A 156 1.52 4.11 4.78
CA SER A 156 0.09 4.29 5.01
C SER A 156 -0.56 3.07 5.66
N TYR A 157 -1.37 3.29 6.68
CA TYR A 157 -2.22 2.29 7.32
C TYR A 157 -3.68 2.58 7.00
N LEU A 158 -4.29 1.73 6.16
CA LEU A 158 -5.58 1.97 5.52
C LEU A 158 -6.61 0.90 5.94
N PRO A 159 -7.45 1.16 6.97
CA PRO A 159 -8.35 0.15 7.55
C PRO A 159 -9.63 -0.12 6.72
N LEU A 160 -9.60 0.10 5.41
CA LEU A 160 -10.75 -0.13 4.52
C LEU A 160 -10.84 -1.59 4.04
N PRO A 161 -12.01 -2.07 3.60
CA PRO A 161 -12.14 -3.34 2.90
C PRO A 161 -11.68 -3.23 1.43
N PHE A 162 -10.88 -4.20 0.97
CA PHE A 162 -10.33 -4.22 -0.40
C PHE A 162 -11.31 -4.77 -1.43
N ALA A 163 -12.17 -5.72 -1.04
CA ALA A 163 -13.11 -6.36 -1.95
C ALA A 163 -14.07 -5.37 -2.64
N PRO A 164 -14.76 -4.45 -1.94
CA PRO A 164 -15.62 -3.46 -2.60
C PRO A 164 -14.87 -2.54 -3.57
N VAL A 165 -13.59 -2.24 -3.28
CA VAL A 165 -12.73 -1.44 -4.18
C VAL A 165 -12.46 -2.19 -5.49
N ALA A 166 -12.08 -3.49 -5.39
CA ALA A 166 -11.86 -4.34 -6.57
C ALA A 166 -13.14 -4.50 -7.40
N GLU A 167 -14.27 -4.78 -6.75
CA GLU A 167 -15.56 -4.90 -7.42
C GLU A 167 -15.97 -3.61 -8.15
N PHE A 168 -15.76 -2.46 -7.52
CA PHE A 168 -16.03 -1.17 -8.16
C PHE A 168 -15.10 -0.93 -9.35
N PHE A 169 -13.81 -1.24 -9.23
CA PHE A 169 -12.85 -1.15 -10.32
C PHE A 169 -13.29 -1.98 -11.53
N HIS A 170 -13.62 -3.25 -11.32
CA HIS A 170 -14.07 -4.14 -12.39
C HIS A 170 -15.35 -3.63 -13.07
N ARG A 171 -16.34 -3.17 -12.28
CA ARG A 171 -17.57 -2.56 -12.84
C ARG A 171 -17.33 -1.26 -13.61
N SER A 172 -16.32 -0.48 -13.22
CA SER A 172 -16.02 0.80 -13.88
C SER A 172 -15.51 0.65 -15.31
N GLY A 173 -14.91 -0.51 -15.63
CA GLY A 173 -14.25 -0.76 -16.92
C GLY A 173 -13.03 0.11 -17.18
N LYS A 174 -12.58 0.91 -16.20
CA LYS A 174 -11.43 1.82 -16.33
C LYS A 174 -10.10 1.07 -16.22
N LEU A 175 -9.01 1.76 -16.57
CA LEU A 175 -7.65 1.23 -16.50
C LEU A 175 -6.99 1.43 -15.14
N GLY A 176 -7.49 2.37 -14.35
CA GLY A 176 -7.04 2.66 -13.00
C GLY A 176 -8.19 3.07 -12.09
N LEU A 177 -7.96 2.92 -10.79
CA LEU A 177 -8.83 3.42 -9.72
C LEU A 177 -7.96 4.07 -8.65
N MET A 178 -8.42 5.20 -8.15
CA MET A 178 -7.91 5.88 -6.97
C MET A 178 -8.97 5.88 -5.88
N THR A 179 -8.64 5.44 -4.68
CA THR A 179 -9.47 5.71 -3.52
C THR A 179 -9.28 7.15 -3.07
N VAL A 180 -10.37 7.83 -2.71
CA VAL A 180 -10.35 9.21 -2.25
C VAL A 180 -11.08 9.34 -0.92
N TYR A 181 -10.60 10.25 -0.09
CA TYR A 181 -11.23 10.57 1.19
C TYR A 181 -11.61 12.04 1.23
N ARG A 182 -12.82 12.33 1.72
CA ARG A 182 -13.25 13.71 1.91
C ARG A 182 -12.51 14.33 3.09
N ASN A 183 -11.43 15.01 2.78
CA ASN A 183 -10.47 15.53 3.75
C ASN A 183 -10.82 16.94 4.24
N ASP A 184 -11.38 17.79 3.39
CA ASP A 184 -11.68 19.19 3.67
C ASP A 184 -10.49 19.93 4.34
N GLY A 185 -9.25 19.56 3.99
CA GLY A 185 -8.01 20.14 4.53
C GLY A 185 -7.64 19.75 5.97
N ARG A 186 -8.24 18.69 6.54
CA ARG A 186 -8.08 18.35 7.97
C ARG A 186 -6.77 17.66 8.33
N TYR A 187 -6.33 16.71 7.52
CA TYR A 187 -5.18 15.84 7.86
C TYR A 187 -3.93 16.16 7.04
N ASP A 188 -4.12 16.51 5.77
CA ASP A 188 -3.08 16.97 4.86
C ASP A 188 -3.72 17.83 3.76
N THR A 189 -2.93 18.33 2.82
CA THR A 189 -3.41 19.15 1.71
C THR A 189 -4.29 18.32 0.77
N SER A 190 -5.56 18.71 0.62
CA SER A 190 -6.47 18.13 -0.37
C SER A 190 -5.93 18.36 -1.79
N ASN A 191 -5.96 17.34 -2.64
CA ASN A 191 -5.31 17.32 -3.94
C ASN A 191 -6.20 16.73 -5.06
N VAL A 192 -7.48 16.48 -4.76
CA VAL A 192 -8.43 15.86 -5.68
C VAL A 192 -9.72 16.67 -5.76
N VAL A 193 -10.20 16.94 -6.99
CA VAL A 193 -11.58 17.30 -7.26
C VAL A 193 -12.33 16.03 -7.67
N PHE A 194 -13.20 15.56 -6.78
CA PHE A 194 -13.99 14.34 -6.96
C PHE A 194 -15.47 14.68 -7.06
N ARG A 195 -16.18 14.09 -8.01
CA ARG A 195 -17.62 14.28 -8.24
C ARG A 195 -18.23 12.98 -8.78
N GLU A 196 -19.22 12.45 -8.10
CA GLU A 196 -20.06 11.33 -8.58
C GLU A 196 -19.29 10.11 -9.12
N GLY A 197 -18.24 9.70 -8.44
CA GLY A 197 -17.41 8.55 -8.84
C GLY A 197 -16.31 8.88 -9.85
N GLU A 198 -16.20 10.14 -10.30
CA GLU A 198 -15.17 10.59 -11.23
C GLU A 198 -14.14 11.51 -10.58
N ILE A 199 -12.88 11.32 -10.94
CA ILE A 199 -11.80 12.24 -10.59
C ILE A 199 -11.67 13.27 -11.71
N ALA A 200 -12.16 14.48 -11.43
CA ALA A 200 -12.09 15.58 -12.38
C ALA A 200 -10.70 16.23 -12.43
N VAL A 201 -10.03 16.34 -11.29
CA VAL A 201 -8.68 16.89 -11.17
C VAL A 201 -7.92 16.12 -10.10
N TYR A 202 -6.68 15.77 -10.38
CA TYR A 202 -5.69 15.29 -9.43
C TYR A 202 -4.37 16.01 -9.65
N ASP A 203 -3.90 16.73 -8.63
CA ASP A 203 -2.62 17.44 -8.69
C ASP A 203 -2.08 17.68 -7.28
N LYS A 204 -0.84 17.26 -7.03
CA LYS A 204 -0.16 17.43 -5.73
C LYS A 204 0.34 18.85 -5.47
N LYS A 205 0.46 19.68 -6.51
CA LYS A 205 1.03 21.04 -6.43
C LYS A 205 -0.03 22.13 -6.54
N LEU A 206 -1.04 21.90 -7.37
CA LEU A 206 -2.15 22.81 -7.58
C LEU A 206 -3.05 22.85 -6.34
N LYS A 207 -3.53 24.05 -6.00
CA LYS A 207 -4.49 24.24 -4.91
C LYS A 207 -5.71 24.95 -5.46
N LEU A 208 -6.82 24.23 -5.57
CA LEU A 208 -8.11 24.77 -5.99
C LEU A 208 -9.09 24.71 -4.81
N PRO A 209 -10.01 25.67 -4.66
CA PRO A 209 -11.04 25.64 -3.62
C PRO A 209 -11.94 24.40 -3.69
N GLU A 210 -12.09 23.82 -4.89
CA GLU A 210 -12.88 22.62 -5.16
C GLU A 210 -12.19 21.32 -4.77
N MET A 211 -10.87 21.35 -4.49
CA MET A 211 -10.11 20.21 -4.00
C MET A 211 -10.46 19.94 -2.54
N ARG A 212 -11.52 19.17 -2.30
CA ARG A 212 -12.01 18.79 -0.97
C ARG A 212 -11.64 17.38 -0.58
N HIS A 213 -11.17 16.58 -1.55
CA HIS A 213 -10.73 15.21 -1.35
C HIS A 213 -9.21 15.09 -1.42
N ILE A 214 -8.70 14.02 -0.82
CA ILE A 214 -7.29 13.65 -0.89
C ILE A 214 -7.18 12.24 -1.45
N ASP A 215 -6.10 11.96 -2.20
CA ASP A 215 -5.65 10.61 -2.51
C ASP A 215 -5.48 9.84 -1.19
N TYR A 216 -6.31 8.80 -0.99
CA TYR A 216 -6.35 8.03 0.26
C TYR A 216 -5.14 7.13 0.44
N GLY A 217 -4.43 6.82 -0.67
CA GLY A 217 -3.22 6.02 -0.64
C GLY A 217 -3.37 4.56 -1.06
N LEU A 218 -4.58 4.12 -1.46
CA LEU A 218 -4.82 2.85 -2.13
C LEU A 218 -5.29 3.09 -3.56
N SER A 219 -4.65 2.43 -4.52
CA SER A 219 -5.05 2.47 -5.92
C SER A 219 -5.09 1.06 -6.49
N LEU A 220 -5.77 0.86 -7.63
CA LEU A 220 -5.80 -0.39 -8.38
C LEU A 220 -5.58 -0.09 -9.86
N PHE A 221 -4.67 -0.81 -10.52
CA PHE A 221 -4.31 -0.58 -11.91
C PHE A 221 -4.29 -1.88 -12.71
N LYS A 222 -4.63 -1.78 -14.00
CA LYS A 222 -4.22 -2.77 -14.99
C LYS A 222 -2.75 -2.55 -15.34
N ALA A 223 -1.97 -3.62 -15.46
CA ALA A 223 -0.54 -3.57 -15.78
C ALA A 223 -0.25 -2.84 -17.09
N SER A 224 -1.17 -2.94 -18.08
CA SER A 224 -1.07 -2.26 -19.38
C SER A 224 -0.92 -0.73 -19.27
N VAL A 225 -1.39 -0.13 -18.17
CA VAL A 225 -1.20 1.32 -17.90
C VAL A 225 0.26 1.73 -17.95
N PHE A 226 1.16 0.83 -17.54
CA PHE A 226 2.60 1.12 -17.43
C PHE A 226 3.40 0.77 -18.70
N GLU A 227 2.78 0.17 -19.74
CA GLU A 227 3.47 -0.21 -20.96
C GLU A 227 4.08 0.98 -21.70
N ALA A 228 3.40 2.14 -21.67
CA ALA A 228 3.86 3.37 -22.31
C ALA A 228 5.08 4.03 -21.63
N TYR A 229 5.47 3.55 -20.46
CA TYR A 229 6.58 4.13 -19.70
C TYR A 229 7.85 3.30 -19.91
N PRO A 230 9.02 3.96 -20.07
CA PRO A 230 10.27 3.26 -20.28
C PRO A 230 10.76 2.54 -19.02
N GLU A 231 11.44 1.42 -19.20
CA GLU A 231 12.09 0.71 -18.11
C GLU A 231 13.34 1.46 -17.60
N GLY A 232 13.58 1.35 -16.29
CA GLY A 232 14.79 1.90 -15.67
C GLY A 232 14.84 3.42 -15.56
N GLN A 233 13.81 4.14 -15.96
CA GLN A 233 13.69 5.58 -15.77
C GLN A 233 12.90 5.92 -14.51
N ALA A 234 13.31 7.00 -13.85
CA ALA A 234 12.63 7.51 -12.67
C ALA A 234 11.44 8.39 -13.07
N PHE A 235 10.24 8.07 -12.57
CA PHE A 235 9.04 8.91 -12.68
C PHE A 235 8.08 8.69 -11.50
N ASP A 236 7.19 9.67 -11.27
CA ASP A 236 6.20 9.61 -10.17
C ASP A 236 4.90 8.94 -10.66
N LEU A 237 4.28 8.14 -9.82
CA LEU A 237 2.95 7.55 -10.06
C LEU A 237 1.88 8.64 -10.33
N ALA A 238 2.05 9.84 -9.78
CA ALA A 238 1.17 10.96 -10.06
C ALA A 238 1.12 11.35 -11.55
N GLU A 239 2.20 11.11 -12.32
CA GLU A 239 2.21 11.33 -13.77
C GLU A 239 1.27 10.35 -14.49
N VAL A 240 1.30 9.08 -14.05
CA VAL A 240 0.39 8.03 -14.55
C VAL A 240 -1.05 8.37 -14.22
N MET A 241 -1.33 8.72 -12.96
CA MET A 241 -2.67 9.10 -12.52
C MET A 241 -3.17 10.33 -13.27
N GLY A 242 -2.34 11.36 -13.42
CA GLY A 242 -2.69 12.57 -14.17
C GLY A 242 -2.99 12.30 -15.66
N ARG A 243 -2.26 11.36 -16.29
CA ARG A 243 -2.59 10.89 -17.64
C ARG A 243 -3.96 10.21 -17.67
N LEU A 244 -4.21 9.27 -16.77
CA LEU A 244 -5.48 8.54 -16.69
C LEU A 244 -6.67 9.47 -16.41
N VAL A 245 -6.49 10.53 -15.63
CA VAL A 245 -7.52 11.58 -15.44
C VAL A 245 -7.85 12.25 -16.76
N ARG A 246 -6.84 12.71 -17.52
CA ARG A 246 -7.05 13.36 -18.82
C ARG A 246 -7.72 12.44 -19.84
N GLU A 247 -7.37 11.15 -19.81
CA GLU A 247 -7.93 10.10 -20.68
C GLU A 247 -9.29 9.58 -20.19
N LYS A 248 -9.80 10.07 -19.05
CA LYS A 248 -11.01 9.57 -18.38
C LYS A 248 -10.95 8.08 -18.07
N GLN A 249 -9.75 7.57 -17.78
CA GLN A 249 -9.46 6.17 -17.48
C GLN A 249 -9.14 5.93 -15.99
N LEU A 250 -9.30 6.94 -15.10
CA LEU A 250 -9.17 6.80 -13.66
C LEU A 250 -10.55 6.89 -13.00
N ALA A 251 -10.99 5.79 -12.37
CA ALA A 251 -12.18 5.79 -11.53
C ALA A 251 -11.85 6.37 -10.14
N GLY A 252 -12.81 6.98 -9.49
CA GLY A 252 -12.72 7.42 -8.10
C GLY A 252 -13.61 6.58 -7.20
N TYR A 253 -13.09 6.09 -6.07
CA TYR A 253 -13.84 5.39 -5.05
C TYR A 253 -13.73 6.14 -3.72
N GLU A 254 -14.84 6.73 -3.26
CA GLU A 254 -14.85 7.47 -2.00
C GLU A 254 -14.88 6.52 -0.81
N VAL A 255 -13.99 6.77 0.16
CA VAL A 255 -13.84 6.00 1.39
C VAL A 255 -14.30 6.85 2.57
N ALA A 256 -15.04 6.24 3.50
CA ALA A 256 -15.53 6.92 4.70
C ALA A 256 -14.54 6.80 5.87
N GLU A 257 -13.77 5.71 5.94
CA GLU A 257 -12.79 5.46 7.00
C GLU A 257 -11.58 6.38 6.86
N ARG A 258 -11.10 6.90 7.99
CA ARG A 258 -9.89 7.71 8.03
C ARG A 258 -8.65 6.87 7.72
N PHE A 259 -7.70 7.46 6.98
CA PHE A 259 -6.34 6.91 6.83
C PHE A 259 -5.43 7.33 7.99
N TYR A 260 -4.36 6.53 8.19
CA TYR A 260 -3.26 6.86 9.10
C TYR A 260 -1.94 6.73 8.36
N GLU A 261 -0.91 7.45 8.81
CA GLU A 261 0.39 7.42 8.17
C GLU A 261 1.50 7.54 9.21
N ILE A 262 2.67 7.03 8.88
CA ILE A 262 3.88 7.18 9.69
C ILE A 262 4.90 8.12 9.04
N GLY A 263 4.48 8.99 8.13
CA GLY A 263 5.32 9.94 7.40
C GLY A 263 5.82 11.11 8.24
N SER A 264 5.16 11.35 9.40
CA SER A 264 5.45 12.42 10.33
C SER A 264 5.50 11.90 11.78
N PRO A 265 6.18 12.60 12.70
CA PRO A 265 6.14 12.25 14.13
C PRO A 265 4.71 12.27 14.70
N ALA A 266 3.86 13.18 14.25
CA ALA A 266 2.47 13.26 14.71
C ALA A 266 1.66 12.06 14.22
N GLY A 267 1.76 11.70 12.93
CA GLY A 267 1.08 10.53 12.37
C GLY A 267 1.54 9.23 13.02
N LEU A 268 2.85 9.10 13.31
CA LEU A 268 3.39 7.96 14.05
C LEU A 268 2.74 7.83 15.43
N ALA A 269 2.66 8.91 16.22
CA ALA A 269 2.07 8.92 17.55
C ALA A 269 0.55 8.59 17.52
N GLU A 270 -0.17 9.11 16.51
CA GLU A 270 -1.59 8.79 16.32
C GLU A 270 -1.81 7.30 16.04
N LEU A 271 -1.00 6.74 15.12
CA LEU A 271 -1.10 5.32 14.79
C LEU A 271 -0.69 4.43 15.98
N GLU A 272 0.34 4.83 16.73
CA GLU A 272 0.73 4.12 17.95
C GLU A 272 -0.41 4.08 18.97
N THR A 273 -1.11 5.19 19.15
CA THR A 273 -2.31 5.24 20.01
C THR A 273 -3.42 4.32 19.53
N LEU A 274 -3.64 4.23 18.21
CA LEU A 274 -4.66 3.35 17.63
C LEU A 274 -4.33 1.87 17.81
N LEU A 275 -3.07 1.48 17.65
CA LEU A 275 -2.63 0.07 17.63
C LEU A 275 -2.16 -0.45 18.99
N SER A 276 -2.00 0.43 20.00
CA SER A 276 -1.66 0.00 21.36
C SER A 276 -2.81 -0.80 21.98
N PRO A 277 -2.53 -1.89 22.70
CA PRO A 277 -3.55 -2.62 23.46
C PRO A 277 -4.26 -1.68 24.45
N ARG A 278 -5.58 -1.75 24.49
CA ARG A 278 -6.40 -1.04 25.50
C ARG A 278 -6.44 -1.83 26.79
#